data_48a34b7db9cec6aa9fb067c9b88369e3
#
_entry.id   48a34b7db9cec6aa9fb067c9b88369e3
#
_cell.length_a   1.000
_cell.length_b   1.000
_cell.length_c   1.000
_cell.angle_alpha   90.00
_cell.angle_beta   90.00
_cell.angle_gamma   90.00
#
_symmetry.space_group_name_H-M   'P 1'
#
loop_
_entity.id
_entity.type
_entity.pdbx_description
1 polymer ?
#
loop_
_entity_poly.entity_id
_entity_poly.type
_entity_poly.pdbx_seq_one_letter_code
_entity_poly.pdbx_strand_id
1 'polypeptide(L)'
;MAEEKRLIMLPGPTNVPDRVMRAMMKPIINHRGPEFEALHDNITQNLKYVFQTKQDAFVLTSSGTGAIECAVGNILNPGDKVIIPTFGFFTERLKEKIVRHGGKPIEIPVNWDNAPTAQQIEQAIKKEKKVKAVAIVYN
;
A
#
# COMPACT_ATOMS: atom_id res chain seq x y z
N MET A 1 -0.16 16.45 35.85
CA MET A 1 0.11 15.00 35.71
C MET A 1 0.59 14.78 34.29
N ALA A 2 1.77 14.18 34.08
CA ALA A 2 2.22 13.80 32.72
C ALA A 2 1.27 12.70 32.23
N GLU A 3 0.62 12.94 31.09
CA GLU A 3 -0.24 11.97 30.46
C GLU A 3 0.60 10.74 30.05
N GLU A 4 0.23 9.56 30.54
CA GLU A 4 0.96 8.32 30.26
C GLU A 4 0.86 8.02 28.75
N LYS A 5 2.00 8.02 28.06
CA LYS A 5 2.06 7.80 26.62
C LYS A 5 1.74 6.33 26.30
N ARG A 6 0.49 6.03 25.96
CA ARG A 6 0.06 4.69 25.57
C ARG A 6 0.68 4.29 24.22
N LEU A 7 1.26 3.10 24.17
CA LEU A 7 1.77 2.52 22.92
C LEU A 7 0.62 1.81 22.19
N ILE A 8 0.37 2.24 20.95
CA ILE A 8 -0.64 1.63 20.08
C ILE A 8 0.04 0.59 19.19
N MET A 9 -0.32 -0.68 19.37
CA MET A 9 0.22 -1.83 18.64
C MET A 9 -0.80 -2.32 17.59
N LEU A 10 -1.16 -1.42 16.65
CA LEU A 10 -2.10 -1.69 15.57
C LEU A 10 -1.50 -1.24 14.25
N PRO A 11 -1.93 -1.81 13.09
CA PRO A 11 -1.55 -1.30 11.77
C PRO A 11 -2.01 0.15 11.51
N GLY A 12 -3.02 0.59 12.24
CA GLY A 12 -3.56 1.95 12.25
C GLY A 12 -4.82 2.03 13.11
N PRO A 13 -5.01 3.15 13.86
CA PRO A 13 -4.09 4.27 14.01
C PRO A 13 -2.81 3.91 14.77
N THR A 14 -1.75 4.69 14.58
CA THR A 14 -0.46 4.50 15.25
C THR A 14 -0.05 5.76 16.01
N ASN A 15 0.87 5.61 16.95
CA ASN A 15 1.48 6.78 17.58
C ASN A 15 2.28 7.57 16.54
N VAL A 16 2.07 8.88 16.50
CA VAL A 16 2.82 9.78 15.61
C VAL A 16 4.04 10.31 16.36
N PRO A 17 5.27 10.20 15.84
CA PRO A 17 6.45 10.76 16.48
C PRO A 17 6.34 12.28 16.68
N ASP A 18 6.84 12.79 17.79
CA ASP A 18 6.74 14.23 18.17
C ASP A 18 7.34 15.16 17.10
N ARG A 19 8.40 14.72 16.41
CA ARG A 19 9.01 15.48 15.30
C ARG A 19 8.05 15.66 14.13
N VAL A 20 7.21 14.66 13.86
CA VAL A 20 6.19 14.69 12.79
C VAL A 20 5.04 15.59 13.20
N MET A 21 4.58 15.47 14.46
CA MET A 21 3.55 16.35 15.00
C MET A 21 3.97 17.83 14.94
N ARG A 22 5.22 18.14 15.32
CA ARG A 22 5.76 19.51 15.20
C ARG A 22 5.83 20.00 13.76
N ALA A 23 6.14 19.13 12.80
CA ALA A 23 6.15 19.49 11.38
C ALA A 23 4.74 19.81 10.86
N MET A 24 3.72 19.10 11.33
CA MET A 24 2.32 19.35 10.97
C MET A 24 1.76 20.65 11.58
N MET A 25 2.38 21.19 12.62
CA MET A 25 1.98 22.46 13.26
C MET A 25 2.54 23.70 12.54
N LYS A 26 3.38 23.55 11.52
CA LYS A 26 3.90 24.69 10.74
C LYS A 26 2.77 25.42 10.01
N PRO A 27 2.90 26.74 9.81
CA PRO A 27 1.95 27.49 9.00
C PRO A 27 1.77 26.89 7.61
N ILE A 28 0.55 27.01 7.08
CA ILE A 28 0.22 26.59 5.73
C ILE A 28 0.95 27.50 4.74
N ILE A 29 1.58 26.90 3.73
CA ILE A 29 2.26 27.61 2.65
C ILE A 29 1.41 27.59 1.38
N ASN A 30 1.68 28.50 0.46
CA ASN A 30 1.02 28.54 -0.84
C ASN A 30 1.43 27.32 -1.69
N HIS A 31 0.47 26.44 -1.99
CA HIS A 31 0.68 25.22 -2.78
C HIS A 31 1.11 25.46 -4.24
N ARG A 32 1.06 26.70 -4.74
CA ARG A 32 1.51 27.12 -6.08
C ARG A 32 2.77 27.98 -6.02
N GLY A 33 3.37 28.12 -4.83
CA GLY A 33 4.55 28.95 -4.64
C GLY A 33 5.84 28.11 -4.66
N PRO A 34 6.99 28.79 -4.83
CA PRO A 34 8.30 28.14 -4.92
C PRO A 34 8.69 27.39 -3.64
N GLU A 35 8.17 27.82 -2.49
CA GLU A 35 8.40 27.12 -1.22
C GLU A 35 7.76 25.72 -1.20
N PHE A 36 6.53 25.62 -1.75
CA PHE A 36 5.86 24.32 -1.88
C PHE A 36 6.54 23.44 -2.94
N GLU A 37 6.97 24.02 -4.07
CA GLU A 37 7.70 23.30 -5.11
C GLU A 37 8.98 22.66 -4.53
N ALA A 38 9.79 23.44 -3.82
CA ALA A 38 11.00 22.93 -3.17
C ALA A 38 10.71 21.83 -2.12
N LEU A 39 9.64 21.99 -1.34
CA LEU A 39 9.19 20.98 -0.39
C LEU A 39 8.76 19.68 -1.08
N HIS A 40 7.97 19.80 -2.16
CA HIS A 40 7.47 18.67 -2.94
C HIS A 40 8.61 17.90 -3.60
N ASP A 41 9.58 18.60 -4.20
CA ASP A 41 10.76 17.99 -4.82
C ASP A 41 11.60 17.23 -3.79
N ASN A 42 11.82 17.82 -2.63
CA ASN A 42 12.53 17.16 -1.54
C ASN A 42 11.81 15.88 -1.09
N ILE A 43 10.48 15.92 -0.92
CA ILE A 43 9.67 14.75 -0.56
C ILE A 43 9.80 13.67 -1.63
N THR A 44 9.68 14.03 -2.91
CA THR A 44 9.75 13.09 -4.03
C THR A 44 11.11 12.40 -4.10
N GLN A 45 12.21 13.14 -3.93
CA GLN A 45 13.55 12.55 -3.89
C GLN A 45 13.72 11.57 -2.71
N ASN A 46 13.23 11.96 -1.53
CA ASN A 46 13.28 11.09 -0.36
C ASN A 46 12.41 9.82 -0.54
N LEU A 47 11.27 9.92 -1.20
CA LEU A 47 10.44 8.76 -1.53
C LEU A 47 11.13 7.83 -2.53
N LYS A 48 11.83 8.36 -3.55
CA LYS A 48 12.64 7.53 -4.46
C LYS A 48 13.70 6.73 -3.70
N TYR A 49 14.33 7.33 -2.69
CA TYR A 49 15.26 6.62 -1.82
C TYR A 49 14.58 5.51 -1.00
N VAL A 50 13.42 5.79 -0.40
CA VAL A 50 12.66 4.81 0.40
C VAL A 50 12.21 3.63 -0.46
N PHE A 51 11.68 3.90 -1.65
CA PHE A 51 11.21 2.87 -2.59
C PHE A 51 12.34 2.23 -3.42
N GLN A 52 13.60 2.67 -3.25
CA GLN A 52 14.76 2.18 -4.00
C GLN A 52 14.51 2.22 -5.52
N THR A 53 13.93 3.33 -6.02
CA THR A 53 13.54 3.48 -7.42
C THR A 53 14.12 4.74 -8.05
N LYS A 54 14.36 4.67 -9.36
CA LYS A 54 14.67 5.84 -10.21
C LYS A 54 13.44 6.40 -10.91
N GLN A 55 12.31 5.68 -10.84
CA GLN A 55 11.04 6.10 -11.42
C GLN A 55 10.36 7.19 -10.59
N ASP A 56 9.31 7.79 -11.12
CA ASP A 56 8.58 8.81 -10.41
C ASP A 56 7.82 8.23 -9.21
N ALA A 57 7.84 8.98 -8.11
CA ALA A 57 7.11 8.68 -6.90
C ALA A 57 6.04 9.75 -6.68
N PHE A 58 4.81 9.33 -6.38
CA PHE A 58 3.67 10.21 -6.21
C PHE A 58 3.14 10.17 -4.79
N VAL A 59 2.77 11.33 -4.26
CA VAL A 59 2.04 11.45 -2.99
C VAL A 59 0.56 11.62 -3.32
N LEU A 60 -0.25 10.65 -2.90
CA LEU A 60 -1.70 10.73 -3.07
C LEU A 60 -2.34 11.37 -1.84
N THR A 61 -3.21 12.35 -2.05
CA THR A 61 -4.06 12.89 -0.98
C THR A 61 -5.15 11.89 -0.64
N SER A 62 -4.76 10.82 0.04
CA SER A 62 -5.62 9.67 0.33
C SER A 62 -5.07 8.84 1.50
N SER A 63 -5.77 7.75 1.82
CA SER A 63 -5.31 6.69 2.73
C SER A 63 -4.58 5.58 1.96
N GLY A 64 -3.97 4.63 2.69
CA GLY A 64 -3.41 3.41 2.09
C GLY A 64 -4.45 2.63 1.26
N THR A 65 -5.73 2.70 1.63
CA THR A 65 -6.84 2.12 0.84
C THR A 65 -6.94 2.75 -0.55
N GLY A 66 -6.81 4.08 -0.65
CA GLY A 66 -6.83 4.78 -1.94
C GLY A 66 -5.57 4.53 -2.77
N ALA A 67 -4.41 4.36 -2.12
CA ALA A 67 -3.18 3.97 -2.82
C ALA A 67 -3.29 2.57 -3.46
N ILE A 68 -3.87 1.60 -2.75
CA ILE A 68 -4.17 0.27 -3.30
C ILE A 68 -5.18 0.36 -4.45
N GLU A 69 -6.23 1.15 -4.30
CA GLU A 69 -7.23 1.40 -5.36
C GLU A 69 -6.58 1.96 -6.62
N CYS A 70 -5.70 2.95 -6.46
CA CYS A 70 -4.92 3.51 -7.56
C CYS A 70 -4.03 2.44 -8.23
N ALA A 71 -3.32 1.63 -7.46
CA ALA A 71 -2.46 0.59 -8.00
C ALA A 71 -3.27 -0.47 -8.79
N VAL A 72 -4.36 -0.97 -8.21
CA VAL A 72 -5.22 -1.98 -8.84
C VAL A 72 -5.83 -1.45 -10.13
N GLY A 73 -6.38 -0.22 -10.09
CA GLY A 73 -7.02 0.41 -11.25
C GLY A 73 -6.07 0.70 -12.41
N ASN A 74 -4.76 0.89 -12.13
CA ASN A 74 -3.74 1.11 -13.17
C ASN A 74 -3.14 -0.18 -13.73
N ILE A 75 -3.20 -1.30 -12.99
CA ILE A 75 -2.56 -2.56 -13.39
C ILE A 75 -3.55 -3.49 -14.10
N LEU A 76 -4.82 -3.51 -13.68
CA LEU A 76 -5.79 -4.51 -14.11
C LEU A 76 -6.74 -4.00 -15.20
N ASN A 77 -7.01 -4.89 -16.16
CA ASN A 77 -8.15 -4.80 -17.06
C ASN A 77 -9.22 -5.84 -16.66
N PRO A 78 -10.49 -5.63 -17.03
CA PRO A 78 -11.53 -6.62 -16.80
C PRO A 78 -11.15 -8.00 -17.35
N GLY A 79 -11.30 -9.01 -16.51
CA GLY A 79 -10.94 -10.40 -16.84
C GLY A 79 -9.52 -10.82 -16.49
N ASP A 80 -8.63 -9.89 -16.13
CA ASP A 80 -7.25 -10.21 -15.72
C ASP A 80 -7.23 -11.08 -14.45
N LYS A 81 -6.39 -12.11 -14.46
CA LYS A 81 -6.20 -13.02 -13.32
C LYS A 81 -5.12 -12.48 -12.39
N VAL A 82 -5.43 -12.45 -11.10
CA VAL A 82 -4.51 -12.03 -10.04
C VAL A 82 -4.41 -13.12 -8.99
N ILE A 83 -3.22 -13.66 -8.78
CA ILE A 83 -2.98 -14.58 -7.66
C ILE A 83 -2.89 -13.77 -6.38
N ILE A 84 -3.65 -14.19 -5.37
CA ILE A 84 -3.70 -13.53 -4.07
C ILE A 84 -3.71 -14.57 -2.94
N PRO A 85 -2.64 -14.65 -2.14
CA PRO A 85 -2.68 -15.38 -0.87
C PRO A 85 -3.64 -14.69 0.10
N THR A 86 -4.61 -15.43 0.65
CA THR A 86 -5.62 -14.90 1.56
C THR A 86 -5.36 -15.37 2.99
N PHE A 87 -4.94 -14.46 3.86
CA PHE A 87 -4.53 -14.76 5.24
C PHE A 87 -4.82 -13.62 6.23
N GLY A 88 -5.85 -12.84 6.00
CA GLY A 88 -6.26 -11.80 6.93
C GLY A 88 -7.14 -10.72 6.30
N PHE A 89 -7.54 -9.78 7.13
CA PHE A 89 -8.51 -8.74 6.78
C PHE A 89 -8.08 -7.88 5.58
N PHE A 90 -6.80 -7.50 5.51
CA PHE A 90 -6.32 -6.66 4.41
C PHE A 90 -6.23 -7.40 3.08
N THR A 91 -6.01 -8.71 3.10
CA THR A 91 -6.05 -9.53 1.87
C THR A 91 -7.48 -9.63 1.33
N GLU A 92 -8.49 -9.76 2.19
CA GLU A 92 -9.89 -9.73 1.78
C GLU A 92 -10.26 -8.37 1.14
N ARG A 93 -9.83 -7.26 1.74
CA ARG A 93 -10.04 -5.93 1.16
C ARG A 93 -9.34 -5.72 -0.17
N LEU A 94 -8.14 -6.28 -0.35
CA LEU A 94 -7.43 -6.23 -1.63
C LEU A 94 -8.16 -7.07 -2.69
N LYS A 95 -8.64 -8.25 -2.31
CA LYS A 95 -9.47 -9.11 -3.17
C LYS A 95 -10.74 -8.39 -3.67
N GLU A 96 -11.46 -7.72 -2.76
CA GLU A 96 -12.64 -6.93 -3.12
C GLU A 96 -12.31 -5.87 -4.19
N LYS A 97 -11.19 -5.19 -4.09
CA LYS A 97 -10.77 -4.19 -5.07
C LYS A 97 -10.46 -4.82 -6.42
N ILE A 98 -9.76 -5.95 -6.44
CA ILE A 98 -9.49 -6.70 -7.68
C ILE A 98 -10.82 -7.03 -8.38
N VAL A 99 -11.81 -7.53 -7.63
CA VAL A 99 -13.15 -7.87 -8.19
C VAL A 99 -13.87 -6.62 -8.70
N ARG A 100 -13.84 -5.50 -7.94
CA ARG A 100 -14.48 -4.24 -8.35
C ARG A 100 -13.91 -3.67 -9.65
N HIS A 101 -12.63 -3.87 -9.90
CA HIS A 101 -11.98 -3.50 -11.18
C HIS A 101 -12.13 -4.56 -12.27
N GLY A 102 -13.01 -5.55 -12.07
CA GLY A 102 -13.29 -6.61 -13.05
C GLY A 102 -12.21 -7.68 -13.13
N GLY A 103 -11.21 -7.67 -12.24
CA GLY A 103 -10.19 -8.71 -12.13
C GLY A 103 -10.75 -10.02 -11.56
N LYS A 104 -10.06 -11.11 -11.80
CA LYS A 104 -10.38 -12.46 -11.33
C LYS A 104 -9.34 -12.92 -10.30
N PRO A 105 -9.65 -12.85 -8.98
CA PRO A 105 -8.73 -13.32 -7.96
C PRO A 105 -8.59 -14.85 -8.02
N ILE A 106 -7.37 -15.34 -8.02
CA ILE A 106 -7.00 -16.73 -7.84
C ILE A 106 -6.44 -16.84 -6.42
N GLU A 107 -7.26 -17.34 -5.51
CA GLU A 107 -6.94 -17.37 -4.09
C GLU A 107 -6.02 -18.54 -3.74
N ILE A 108 -5.03 -18.26 -2.90
CA ILE A 108 -4.24 -19.27 -2.19
C ILE A 108 -4.63 -19.14 -0.72
N PRO A 109 -5.50 -20.02 -0.18
CA PRO A 109 -5.87 -19.99 1.23
C PRO A 109 -4.64 -20.28 2.10
N VAL A 110 -4.38 -19.40 3.04
CA VAL A 110 -3.30 -19.56 4.04
C VAL A 110 -3.91 -19.32 5.43
N ASN A 111 -3.51 -20.08 6.42
CA ASN A 111 -3.95 -19.84 7.79
C ASN A 111 -3.46 -18.47 8.27
N TRP A 112 -4.27 -17.78 9.08
CA TRP A 112 -4.01 -16.40 9.49
C TRP A 112 -2.76 -16.23 10.38
N ASP A 113 -2.29 -17.30 10.98
CA ASP A 113 -1.06 -17.37 11.77
C ASP A 113 0.20 -17.68 10.94
N ASN A 114 0.03 -17.86 9.63
CA ASN A 114 1.11 -18.23 8.72
C ASN A 114 1.27 -17.18 7.58
N ALA A 115 2.44 -17.20 6.96
CA ALA A 115 2.72 -16.46 5.75
C ALA A 115 2.66 -17.39 4.52
N PRO A 116 2.29 -16.85 3.33
CA PRO A 116 2.39 -17.62 2.10
C PRO A 116 3.84 -17.95 1.76
N THR A 117 4.10 -19.16 1.32
CA THR A 117 5.43 -19.57 0.87
C THR A 117 5.63 -19.26 -0.61
N ALA A 118 6.89 -19.01 -1.00
CA ALA A 118 7.24 -18.84 -2.43
C ALA A 118 6.80 -20.04 -3.27
N GLN A 119 6.90 -21.25 -2.74
CA GLN A 119 6.50 -22.49 -3.42
C GLN A 119 5.00 -22.54 -3.72
N GLN A 120 4.14 -22.09 -2.79
CA GLN A 120 2.69 -22.01 -3.02
C GLN A 120 2.35 -21.02 -4.16
N ILE A 121 3.02 -19.89 -4.18
CA ILE A 121 2.84 -18.87 -5.23
C ILE A 121 3.32 -19.41 -6.58
N GLU A 122 4.50 -20.03 -6.62
CA GLU A 122 5.06 -20.64 -7.82
C GLU A 122 4.15 -21.72 -8.40
N GLN A 123 3.61 -22.59 -7.56
CA GLN A 123 2.65 -23.63 -7.98
C GLN A 123 1.38 -23.02 -8.56
N ALA A 124 0.85 -21.96 -7.95
CA ALA A 124 -0.32 -21.26 -8.47
C ALA A 124 -0.05 -20.62 -9.83
N ILE A 125 1.11 -19.99 -10.00
CA ILE A 125 1.53 -19.41 -11.29
C ILE A 125 1.66 -20.50 -12.37
N LYS A 126 2.22 -21.66 -12.03
CA LYS A 126 2.37 -22.79 -12.99
C LYS A 126 1.04 -23.40 -13.40
N LYS A 127 0.07 -23.43 -12.45
CA LYS A 127 -1.26 -23.98 -12.67
C LYS A 127 -2.14 -23.07 -13.52
N GLU A 128 -2.02 -21.77 -13.33
CA GLU A 128 -2.84 -20.76 -13.97
C GLU A 128 -2.19 -20.21 -15.24
N LYS A 129 -2.96 -20.15 -16.32
CA LYS A 129 -2.51 -19.50 -17.57
C LYS A 129 -2.85 -18.00 -17.55
N LYS A 130 -1.95 -17.19 -18.08
CA LYS A 130 -2.16 -15.73 -18.26
C LYS A 130 -2.44 -15.00 -16.95
N VAL A 131 -1.61 -15.24 -15.91
CA VAL A 131 -1.63 -14.46 -14.68
C VAL A 131 -1.08 -13.07 -14.97
N LYS A 132 -1.84 -12.03 -14.62
CA LYS A 132 -1.44 -10.63 -14.81
C LYS A 132 -0.54 -10.15 -13.68
N ALA A 133 -0.88 -10.53 -12.46
CA ALA A 133 -0.17 -10.07 -11.27
C ALA A 133 -0.26 -11.09 -10.11
N VAL A 134 0.67 -10.96 -9.18
CA VAL A 134 0.57 -11.55 -7.84
C VAL A 134 0.44 -10.40 -6.87
N ALA A 135 -0.58 -10.41 -6.04
CA ALA A 135 -0.86 -9.37 -5.05
C ALA A 135 -0.68 -9.95 -3.64
N ILE A 136 0.25 -9.39 -2.87
CA ILE A 136 0.57 -9.85 -1.52
C ILE A 136 0.44 -8.68 -0.56
N VAL A 137 -0.20 -8.91 0.57
CA VAL A 137 -0.18 -7.97 1.70
C VAL A 137 1.02 -8.32 2.59
N TYR A 138 1.83 -7.32 2.87
CA TYR A 138 2.92 -7.40 3.83
C TYR A 138 2.57 -6.52 5.04
N ASN A 139 2.43 -7.15 6.19
CA ASN A 139 2.04 -6.53 7.47
C ASN A 139 3.14 -6.73 8.51
#